data_f6caddc9f0a99a8028cbf2476e0432f3
#
_entry.id   f6caddc9f0a99a8028cbf2476e0432f3
#
_cell.length_a   1.000
_cell.length_b   1.000
_cell.length_c   1.000
_cell.angle_alpha   90.00
_cell.angle_beta   90.00
_cell.angle_gamma   90.00
#
_symmetry.space_group_name_H-M   'P 1'
#
loop_
_entity.id
_entity.type
_entity.pdbx_description
1 polymer ?
#
loop_
_entity_poly.entity_id
_entity_poly.type
_entity_poly.pdbx_seq_one_letter_code
_entity_poly.pdbx_strand_id
1 'polypeptide(L)'
;FFKTGLEPHIGEVQYFKVMSGKVKAGADLTNADRGSKERMAQLFACAGANRLPVDELNAGDIGCTVKLKDVKTGNALNGKDCEWRYDFIKYPNSKYSRSIKAVNEADTEKMMVALTKMRQEDPTWVVEQSKELRQTIVRGQGEFHLRTLKWRMENNEKIAVEYGEPKIPYRETITKAARADYRHKKQSGGAGQFGEVHLIVEPYAEGMPDPTVFKFGGQEFRMNIKSREEIDLEWGGKLVFMHSVVGGAIDTRFMPAILKGVMERMEQGPLTGSYARDVRV
;
A
#
# COMPACT_ATOMS: atom_id res chain seq x y z
N PHE A 1 20.44 -10.61 -13.01
CA PHE A 1 19.17 -11.12 -13.52
C PHE A 1 18.46 -10.00 -14.28
N PHE A 2 18.10 -10.22 -15.52
CA PHE A 2 17.54 -9.18 -16.38
C PHE A 2 16.09 -9.45 -16.83
N LYS A 3 15.59 -10.68 -16.61
CA LYS A 3 14.22 -11.04 -16.99
C LYS A 3 13.71 -12.18 -16.12
N THR A 4 12.43 -12.10 -15.75
CA THR A 4 11.66 -13.20 -15.17
C THR A 4 10.58 -13.61 -16.17
N GLY A 5 10.42 -14.89 -16.42
CA GLY A 5 9.34 -15.47 -17.20
C GLY A 5 8.50 -16.40 -16.33
N LEU A 6 7.20 -16.45 -16.58
CA LEU A 6 6.29 -17.38 -15.93
C LEU A 6 5.89 -18.46 -16.92
N GLU A 7 6.20 -19.70 -16.59
CA GLU A 7 5.89 -20.82 -17.45
C GLU A 7 4.95 -21.82 -16.77
N PRO A 8 3.94 -22.32 -17.50
CA PRO A 8 3.05 -23.36 -16.98
C PRO A 8 3.88 -24.56 -16.47
N HIS A 9 3.48 -25.11 -15.32
CA HIS A 9 4.07 -26.29 -14.67
C HIS A 9 5.50 -26.11 -14.11
N ILE A 10 6.25 -25.05 -14.49
CA ILE A 10 7.62 -24.81 -14.02
C ILE A 10 7.63 -23.69 -12.99
N GLY A 11 6.76 -22.68 -13.17
CA GLY A 11 6.71 -21.47 -12.37
C GLY A 11 7.66 -20.40 -12.91
N GLU A 12 8.36 -19.73 -12.00
CA GLU A 12 9.28 -18.65 -12.34
C GLU A 12 10.57 -19.20 -12.96
N VAL A 13 10.89 -18.71 -14.15
CA VAL A 13 12.15 -18.91 -14.85
C VAL A 13 12.90 -17.60 -14.86
N GLN A 14 14.08 -17.58 -14.30
CA GLN A 14 14.87 -16.37 -14.17
C GLN A 14 16.08 -16.39 -15.07
N TYR A 15 16.14 -15.39 -15.96
CA TYR A 15 17.20 -15.25 -16.95
C TYR A 15 18.28 -14.32 -16.41
N PHE A 16 19.53 -14.72 -16.60
CA PHE A 16 20.69 -13.98 -16.13
C PHE A 16 21.83 -14.01 -17.12
N LYS A 17 22.74 -13.07 -16.98
CA LYS A 17 24.02 -13.04 -17.68
C LYS A 17 25.15 -13.19 -16.66
N VAL A 18 26.12 -14.03 -16.94
CA VAL A 18 27.35 -14.12 -16.16
C VAL A 18 28.26 -12.96 -16.53
N MET A 19 28.49 -12.04 -15.59
CA MET A 19 29.24 -10.82 -15.84
C MET A 19 30.76 -11.02 -15.61
N SER A 20 31.11 -11.88 -14.67
CA SER A 20 32.52 -12.16 -14.33
C SER A 20 32.65 -13.59 -13.79
N GLY A 21 33.80 -14.20 -14.05
CA GLY A 21 34.11 -15.55 -13.57
C GLY A 21 33.23 -16.62 -14.21
N LYS A 22 32.77 -17.56 -13.39
CA LYS A 22 31.87 -18.64 -13.80
C LYS A 22 30.89 -19.02 -12.70
N VAL A 23 29.76 -19.57 -13.09
CA VAL A 23 28.77 -20.16 -12.19
C VAL A 23 28.59 -21.63 -12.51
N LYS A 24 28.55 -22.47 -11.47
CA LYS A 24 28.32 -23.91 -11.57
C LYS A 24 26.94 -24.27 -11.01
N ALA A 25 26.36 -25.34 -11.57
CA ALA A 25 25.17 -25.94 -10.99
C ALA A 25 25.46 -26.38 -9.53
N GLY A 26 24.50 -26.09 -8.64
CA GLY A 26 24.64 -26.32 -7.20
C GLY A 26 25.41 -25.26 -6.43
N ALA A 27 25.91 -24.20 -7.07
CA ALA A 27 26.62 -23.11 -6.38
C ALA A 27 25.72 -22.35 -5.43
N ASP A 28 26.25 -22.02 -4.25
CA ASP A 28 25.64 -21.13 -3.29
C ASP A 28 26.15 -19.70 -3.53
N LEU A 29 25.24 -18.77 -3.78
CA LEU A 29 25.52 -17.38 -4.10
C LEU A 29 24.78 -16.47 -3.12
N THR A 30 25.23 -15.23 -3.02
CA THR A 30 24.59 -14.19 -2.19
C THR A 30 23.92 -13.15 -3.08
N ASN A 31 22.65 -12.87 -2.81
CA ASN A 31 21.94 -11.75 -3.42
C ASN A 31 22.40 -10.46 -2.72
N ALA A 32 23.24 -9.68 -3.39
CA ALA A 32 23.79 -8.45 -2.80
C ALA A 32 22.72 -7.38 -2.54
N ASP A 33 21.63 -7.38 -3.31
CA ASP A 33 20.56 -6.39 -3.20
C ASP A 33 19.62 -6.66 -2.01
N ARG A 34 19.51 -7.94 -1.60
CA ARG A 34 18.58 -8.40 -0.58
C ARG A 34 19.22 -9.04 0.64
N GLY A 35 20.51 -9.31 0.57
CA GLY A 35 21.26 -9.99 1.65
C GLY A 35 20.91 -11.48 1.81
N SER A 36 20.11 -12.05 0.91
CA SER A 36 19.68 -13.44 0.97
C SER A 36 20.69 -14.38 0.30
N LYS A 37 20.72 -15.65 0.77
CA LYS A 37 21.52 -16.71 0.14
C LYS A 37 20.65 -17.51 -0.80
N GLU A 38 21.16 -17.73 -2.03
CA GLU A 38 20.47 -18.44 -3.08
C GLU A 38 21.33 -19.60 -3.60
N ARG A 39 20.69 -20.73 -3.87
CA ARG A 39 21.33 -21.88 -4.47
C ARG A 39 20.94 -22.04 -5.92
N MET A 40 21.92 -21.97 -6.81
CA MET A 40 21.75 -22.19 -8.25
C MET A 40 21.64 -23.68 -8.55
N ALA A 41 20.56 -24.32 -8.13
CA ALA A 41 20.40 -25.77 -8.16
C ALA A 41 20.57 -26.37 -9.58
N GLN A 42 20.04 -25.67 -10.58
CA GLN A 42 20.10 -26.06 -11.99
C GLN A 42 20.45 -24.87 -12.86
N LEU A 43 21.23 -25.11 -13.88
CA LEU A 43 21.58 -24.12 -14.89
C LEU A 43 21.16 -24.64 -16.27
N PHE A 44 20.66 -23.71 -17.08
CA PHE A 44 20.26 -24.03 -18.45
C PHE A 44 20.82 -22.99 -19.41
N ALA A 45 21.32 -23.46 -20.55
CA ALA A 45 21.48 -22.64 -21.74
C ALA A 45 20.16 -22.56 -22.47
N CYS A 46 19.76 -21.34 -22.90
CA CYS A 46 18.45 -21.09 -23.47
C CYS A 46 18.58 -20.83 -24.99
N ALA A 47 17.80 -21.57 -25.78
CA ALA A 47 17.67 -21.38 -27.20
C ALA A 47 16.16 -21.28 -27.56
N GLY A 48 15.61 -20.07 -27.52
CA GLY A 48 14.15 -19.86 -27.63
C GLY A 48 13.41 -20.52 -26.45
N ALA A 49 12.48 -21.40 -26.77
CA ALA A 49 11.74 -22.17 -25.77
C ALA A 49 12.51 -23.39 -25.24
N ASN A 50 13.60 -23.79 -25.90
CA ASN A 50 14.37 -24.95 -25.50
C ASN A 50 15.38 -24.58 -24.42
N ARG A 51 15.48 -25.43 -23.41
CA ARG A 51 16.43 -25.32 -22.32
C ARG A 51 17.28 -26.57 -22.27
N LEU A 52 18.58 -26.36 -22.41
CA LEU A 52 19.57 -27.43 -22.33
C LEU A 52 20.27 -27.35 -20.97
N PRO A 53 20.19 -28.39 -20.13
CA PRO A 53 20.89 -28.38 -18.86
C PRO A 53 22.41 -28.33 -19.10
N VAL A 54 23.09 -27.50 -18.30
CA VAL A 54 24.54 -27.33 -18.35
C VAL A 54 25.12 -27.33 -16.94
N ASP A 55 26.35 -27.80 -16.81
CA ASP A 55 27.01 -27.87 -15.50
C ASP A 55 27.64 -26.54 -15.09
N GLU A 56 28.08 -25.74 -16.06
CA GLU A 56 28.62 -24.40 -15.79
C GLU A 56 28.33 -23.41 -16.93
N LEU A 57 28.34 -22.13 -16.58
CA LEU A 57 28.27 -20.99 -17.49
C LEU A 57 29.43 -20.05 -17.18
N ASN A 58 30.05 -19.47 -18.21
CA ASN A 58 31.20 -18.58 -18.11
C ASN A 58 30.83 -17.12 -18.32
N ALA A 59 31.73 -16.22 -17.97
CA ALA A 59 31.58 -14.79 -18.22
C ALA A 59 31.23 -14.51 -19.68
N GLY A 60 30.14 -13.74 -19.89
CA GLY A 60 29.56 -13.46 -21.19
C GLY A 60 28.36 -14.32 -21.55
N ASP A 61 28.22 -15.51 -20.97
CA ASP A 61 27.11 -16.41 -21.23
C ASP A 61 25.80 -15.90 -20.66
N ILE A 62 24.72 -16.22 -21.37
CA ILE A 62 23.34 -16.00 -20.92
C ILE A 62 22.71 -17.36 -20.62
N GLY A 63 22.18 -17.50 -19.43
CA GLY A 63 21.50 -18.71 -19.00
C GLY A 63 20.19 -18.40 -18.28
N CYS A 64 19.51 -19.47 -17.89
CA CYS A 64 18.38 -19.35 -16.98
C CYS A 64 18.45 -20.40 -15.87
N THR A 65 17.70 -20.14 -14.83
CA THR A 65 17.53 -21.02 -13.69
C THR A 65 16.08 -20.96 -13.19
N VAL A 66 15.75 -21.89 -12.33
CA VAL A 66 14.41 -22.02 -11.75
C VAL A 66 14.51 -22.19 -10.24
N LYS A 67 13.38 -21.95 -9.55
CA LYS A 67 13.22 -22.21 -8.10
C LYS A 67 14.15 -21.38 -7.20
N LEU A 68 14.56 -20.18 -7.61
CA LEU A 68 15.17 -19.23 -6.69
C LEU A 68 14.10 -18.66 -5.75
N LYS A 69 14.48 -18.39 -4.50
CA LYS A 69 13.53 -18.00 -3.46
C LYS A 69 13.24 -16.50 -3.46
N ASP A 70 14.30 -15.70 -3.58
CA ASP A 70 14.21 -14.25 -3.38
C ASP A 70 15.07 -13.47 -4.39
N VAL A 71 14.98 -13.85 -5.66
CA VAL A 71 15.66 -13.15 -6.76
C VAL A 71 14.64 -12.53 -7.67
N LYS A 72 14.88 -11.27 -8.04
CA LYS A 72 14.02 -10.51 -8.96
C LYS A 72 14.82 -9.91 -10.09
N THR A 73 14.14 -9.52 -11.14
CA THR A 73 14.74 -8.75 -12.23
C THR A 73 15.42 -7.50 -11.67
N GLY A 74 16.68 -7.29 -12.07
CA GLY A 74 17.56 -6.23 -11.55
C GLY A 74 18.52 -6.69 -10.46
N ASN A 75 18.30 -7.86 -9.81
CA ASN A 75 19.20 -8.33 -8.77
C ASN A 75 20.51 -8.91 -9.31
N ALA A 76 21.57 -8.82 -8.49
CA ALA A 76 22.87 -9.42 -8.72
C ALA A 76 23.16 -10.51 -7.68
N LEU A 77 23.55 -11.70 -8.16
CA LEU A 77 24.06 -12.77 -7.32
C LEU A 77 25.58 -12.81 -7.42
N ASN A 78 26.24 -12.88 -6.30
CA ASN A 78 27.69 -12.86 -6.17
C ASN A 78 28.21 -14.13 -5.51
N GLY A 79 29.42 -14.51 -5.90
CA GLY A 79 30.20 -15.51 -5.19
C GLY A 79 30.65 -15.03 -3.81
N LYS A 80 31.35 -15.91 -3.09
CA LYS A 80 31.88 -15.60 -1.78
C LYS A 80 32.89 -14.44 -1.88
N ASP A 81 32.82 -13.52 -0.92
CA ASP A 81 33.70 -12.36 -0.81
C ASP A 81 33.57 -11.30 -1.94
N CYS A 82 32.42 -11.27 -2.59
CA CYS A 82 32.10 -10.31 -3.64
C CYS A 82 30.74 -9.66 -3.36
N GLU A 83 30.64 -8.32 -3.48
CA GLU A 83 29.41 -7.55 -3.20
C GLU A 83 29.07 -6.60 -4.35
N TRP A 84 29.29 -7.02 -5.58
CA TRP A 84 28.94 -6.19 -6.74
C TRP A 84 27.44 -6.03 -6.87
N ARG A 85 27.01 -4.78 -7.12
CA ARG A 85 25.63 -4.42 -7.41
C ARG A 85 25.59 -3.59 -8.68
N TYR A 86 24.47 -3.69 -9.37
CA TYR A 86 24.16 -2.79 -10.48
C TYR A 86 23.10 -1.80 -10.07
N ASP A 87 23.13 -0.62 -10.68
CA ASP A 87 22.04 0.34 -10.50
C ASP A 87 20.72 -0.29 -10.96
N PHE A 88 19.66 0.02 -10.20
CA PHE A 88 18.33 -0.45 -10.57
C PHE A 88 17.90 0.09 -11.93
N ILE A 89 17.28 -0.77 -12.71
CA ILE A 89 16.66 -0.38 -13.98
C ILE A 89 15.56 0.63 -13.68
N LYS A 90 15.68 1.85 -14.22
CA LYS A 90 14.65 2.88 -14.11
C LYS A 90 13.59 2.62 -15.16
N TYR A 91 12.50 2.00 -14.76
CA TYR A 91 11.34 1.81 -15.62
C TYR A 91 10.58 3.13 -15.80
N PRO A 92 9.95 3.35 -16.97
CA PRO A 92 9.11 4.52 -17.18
C PRO A 92 7.88 4.48 -16.25
N ASN A 93 7.49 5.65 -15.76
CA ASN A 93 6.28 5.77 -14.95
C ASN A 93 5.04 5.37 -15.75
N SER A 94 4.12 4.68 -15.09
CA SER A 94 2.84 4.33 -15.68
C SER A 94 1.98 5.57 -15.95
N LYS A 95 1.37 5.65 -17.14
CA LYS A 95 0.61 6.81 -17.61
C LYS A 95 -0.89 6.56 -17.75
N TYR A 96 -1.32 5.32 -17.68
CA TYR A 96 -2.70 4.92 -17.87
C TYR A 96 -3.15 4.01 -16.74
N SER A 97 -4.32 4.28 -16.17
CA SER A 97 -4.86 3.56 -15.02
C SER A 97 -6.31 3.13 -15.24
N ARG A 98 -6.65 1.96 -14.71
CA ARG A 98 -8.02 1.43 -14.64
C ARG A 98 -8.22 0.73 -13.30
N SER A 99 -9.45 0.72 -12.81
CA SER A 99 -9.82 -0.24 -11.77
C SER A 99 -10.05 -1.61 -12.42
N ILE A 100 -9.70 -2.67 -11.70
CA ILE A 100 -9.91 -4.05 -12.16
C ILE A 100 -10.67 -4.81 -11.08
N LYS A 101 -11.64 -5.62 -11.51
CA LYS A 101 -12.36 -6.57 -10.64
C LYS A 101 -12.55 -7.90 -11.37
N ALA A 102 -12.59 -8.99 -10.64
CA ALA A 102 -13.03 -10.25 -11.19
C ALA A 102 -14.55 -10.19 -11.44
N VAL A 103 -15.02 -10.79 -12.53
CA VAL A 103 -16.45 -10.90 -12.85
C VAL A 103 -17.15 -11.77 -11.80
N ASN A 104 -16.48 -12.84 -11.38
CA ASN A 104 -16.93 -13.70 -10.28
C ASN A 104 -16.14 -13.35 -9.02
N GLU A 105 -16.81 -12.94 -7.94
CA GLU A 105 -16.16 -12.57 -6.67
C GLU A 105 -15.27 -13.68 -6.08
N ALA A 106 -15.64 -14.96 -6.29
CA ALA A 106 -14.85 -16.10 -5.86
C ALA A 106 -13.45 -16.17 -6.49
N ASP A 107 -13.24 -15.50 -7.63
CA ASP A 107 -11.94 -15.47 -8.31
C ASP A 107 -11.06 -14.26 -7.91
N THR A 108 -11.52 -13.42 -6.98
CA THR A 108 -10.79 -12.20 -6.57
C THR A 108 -9.40 -12.52 -6.02
N GLU A 109 -9.27 -13.52 -5.17
CA GLU A 109 -7.97 -13.93 -4.63
C GLU A 109 -7.05 -14.48 -5.73
N LYS A 110 -7.57 -15.32 -6.62
CA LYS A 110 -6.81 -15.85 -7.75
C LYS A 110 -6.35 -14.72 -8.68
N MET A 111 -7.22 -13.74 -8.94
CA MET A 111 -6.88 -12.54 -9.72
C MET A 111 -5.70 -11.80 -9.09
N MET A 112 -5.70 -11.60 -7.78
CA MET A 112 -4.61 -10.90 -7.08
C MET A 112 -3.28 -11.66 -7.16
N VAL A 113 -3.32 -12.98 -7.02
CA VAL A 113 -2.13 -13.84 -7.19
C VAL A 113 -1.61 -13.73 -8.63
N ALA A 114 -2.49 -13.80 -9.62
CA ALA A 114 -2.12 -13.69 -11.04
C ALA A 114 -1.53 -12.32 -11.37
N LEU A 115 -2.13 -11.23 -10.88
CA LEU A 115 -1.59 -9.86 -11.03
C LEU A 115 -0.19 -9.71 -10.42
N THR A 116 0.02 -10.30 -9.24
CA THR A 116 1.33 -10.29 -8.57
C THR A 116 2.39 -11.01 -9.40
N LYS A 117 2.06 -12.17 -9.97
CA LYS A 117 2.94 -12.92 -10.86
C LYS A 117 3.24 -12.14 -12.15
N MET A 118 2.22 -11.58 -12.81
CA MET A 118 2.41 -10.78 -14.03
C MET A 118 3.32 -9.58 -13.81
N ARG A 119 3.24 -8.93 -12.63
CA ARG A 119 4.15 -7.84 -12.25
C ARG A 119 5.61 -8.29 -12.12
N GLN A 120 5.86 -9.54 -11.81
CA GLN A 120 7.23 -10.07 -11.77
C GLN A 120 7.82 -10.21 -13.18
N GLU A 121 6.99 -10.55 -14.19
CA GLU A 121 7.42 -10.61 -15.59
C GLU A 121 7.62 -9.22 -16.18
N ASP A 122 6.68 -8.31 -15.91
CA ASP A 122 6.71 -6.93 -16.39
C ASP A 122 6.58 -5.94 -15.22
N PRO A 123 7.71 -5.43 -14.72
CA PRO A 123 7.72 -4.47 -13.61
C PRO A 123 7.07 -3.12 -13.94
N THR A 124 6.72 -2.85 -15.21
CA THR A 124 6.02 -1.62 -15.60
C THR A 124 4.51 -1.67 -15.33
N TRP A 125 3.95 -2.83 -15.02
CA TRP A 125 2.62 -2.95 -14.45
C TRP A 125 2.65 -2.63 -12.96
N VAL A 126 1.89 -1.64 -12.57
CA VAL A 126 1.70 -1.28 -11.16
C VAL A 126 0.32 -1.74 -10.72
N VAL A 127 0.29 -2.52 -9.64
CA VAL A 127 -0.95 -3.01 -9.02
C VAL A 127 -1.04 -2.40 -7.63
N GLU A 128 -2.12 -1.69 -7.35
CA GLU A 128 -2.37 -0.99 -6.10
C GLU A 128 -3.75 -1.37 -5.56
N GLN A 129 -3.80 -1.81 -4.32
CA GLN A 129 -5.05 -2.00 -3.60
C GLN A 129 -5.34 -0.77 -2.76
N SER A 130 -6.33 0.00 -3.17
CA SER A 130 -6.83 1.11 -2.37
C SER A 130 -7.86 0.60 -1.36
N LYS A 131 -7.49 0.53 -0.09
CA LYS A 131 -8.40 0.18 1.01
C LYS A 131 -9.51 1.21 1.15
N GLU A 132 -9.15 2.48 1.03
CA GLU A 132 -10.08 3.62 1.08
C GLU A 132 -11.20 3.51 0.05
N LEU A 133 -10.82 3.30 -1.21
CA LEU A 133 -11.77 3.24 -2.33
C LEU A 133 -12.37 1.86 -2.55
N ARG A 134 -11.87 0.85 -1.83
CA ARG A 134 -12.20 -0.57 -2.00
C ARG A 134 -12.10 -0.99 -3.47
N GLN A 135 -10.98 -0.61 -4.09
CA GLN A 135 -10.68 -0.91 -5.48
C GLN A 135 -9.26 -1.45 -5.65
N THR A 136 -9.11 -2.37 -6.58
CA THR A 136 -7.80 -2.71 -7.14
C THR A 136 -7.59 -1.87 -8.38
N ILE A 137 -6.50 -1.11 -8.42
CA ILE A 137 -6.12 -0.24 -9.53
C ILE A 137 -4.92 -0.86 -10.21
N VAL A 138 -4.99 -1.00 -11.52
CA VAL A 138 -3.87 -1.41 -12.36
C VAL A 138 -3.45 -0.24 -13.23
N ARG A 139 -2.13 -0.03 -13.30
CA ARG A 139 -1.55 1.04 -14.11
C ARG A 139 -0.54 0.44 -15.09
N GLY A 140 -0.46 1.03 -16.26
CA GLY A 140 0.48 0.62 -17.31
C GLY A 140 0.90 1.79 -18.19
N GLN A 141 1.66 1.51 -19.24
CA GLN A 141 2.20 2.53 -20.14
C GLN A 141 1.14 3.14 -21.06
N GLY A 142 0.03 2.44 -21.28
CA GLY A 142 -1.07 2.89 -22.12
C GLY A 142 -2.21 1.88 -22.14
N GLU A 143 -3.27 2.20 -22.89
CA GLU A 143 -4.47 1.36 -23.00
C GLU A 143 -4.14 -0.04 -23.55
N PHE A 144 -3.34 -0.12 -24.60
CA PHE A 144 -2.95 -1.40 -25.18
C PHE A 144 -2.22 -2.31 -24.17
N HIS A 145 -1.38 -1.72 -23.34
CA HIS A 145 -0.67 -2.45 -22.29
C HIS A 145 -1.66 -3.09 -21.28
N LEU A 146 -2.68 -2.35 -20.85
CA LEU A 146 -3.72 -2.91 -19.98
C LEU A 146 -4.63 -3.92 -20.71
N ARG A 147 -4.90 -3.72 -22.01
CA ARG A 147 -5.63 -4.73 -22.82
C ARG A 147 -4.85 -6.04 -22.89
N THR A 148 -3.52 -5.98 -22.99
CA THR A 148 -2.67 -7.18 -22.95
C THR A 148 -2.76 -7.87 -21.60
N LEU A 149 -2.77 -7.12 -20.49
CA LEU A 149 -2.96 -7.68 -19.15
C LEU A 149 -4.31 -8.40 -19.05
N LYS A 150 -5.40 -7.77 -19.48
CA LYS A 150 -6.73 -8.39 -19.51
C LYS A 150 -6.75 -9.66 -20.33
N TRP A 151 -6.20 -9.62 -21.55
CA TRP A 151 -6.10 -10.80 -22.41
C TRP A 151 -5.36 -11.95 -21.75
N ARG A 152 -4.25 -11.68 -21.06
CA ARG A 152 -3.50 -12.69 -20.31
C ARG A 152 -4.31 -13.28 -19.15
N MET A 153 -5.03 -12.44 -18.39
CA MET A 153 -5.92 -12.90 -17.32
C MET A 153 -6.98 -13.88 -17.85
N GLU A 154 -7.64 -13.54 -18.96
CA GLU A 154 -8.72 -14.33 -19.54
C GLU A 154 -8.21 -15.58 -20.25
N ASN A 155 -7.10 -15.52 -20.98
CA ASN A 155 -6.62 -16.62 -21.82
C ASN A 155 -5.61 -17.53 -21.12
N ASN A 156 -4.75 -17.01 -20.27
CA ASN A 156 -3.73 -17.81 -19.58
C ASN A 156 -4.22 -18.27 -18.21
N GLU A 157 -4.73 -17.35 -17.39
CA GLU A 157 -5.18 -17.65 -16.03
C GLU A 157 -6.64 -18.12 -15.95
N LYS A 158 -7.41 -17.98 -17.04
CA LYS A 158 -8.84 -18.33 -17.14
C LYS A 158 -9.72 -17.57 -16.14
N ILE A 159 -9.35 -16.32 -15.85
CA ILE A 159 -10.08 -15.44 -14.94
C ILE A 159 -10.69 -14.31 -15.76
N ALA A 160 -12.02 -14.25 -15.83
CA ALA A 160 -12.73 -13.15 -16.47
C ALA A 160 -12.64 -11.90 -15.58
N VAL A 161 -12.23 -10.78 -16.18
CA VAL A 161 -12.06 -9.50 -15.46
C VAL A 161 -12.73 -8.35 -16.19
N GLU A 162 -13.18 -7.37 -15.41
CA GLU A 162 -13.74 -6.11 -15.92
C GLU A 162 -12.88 -4.93 -15.51
N TYR A 163 -12.72 -3.99 -16.44
CA TYR A 163 -12.13 -2.68 -16.18
C TYR A 163 -13.21 -1.65 -15.90
N GLY A 164 -12.93 -0.75 -14.96
CA GLY A 164 -13.73 0.43 -14.66
C GLY A 164 -12.86 1.68 -14.53
N GLU A 165 -13.52 2.81 -14.38
CA GLU A 165 -12.81 4.05 -14.03
C GLU A 165 -12.34 3.99 -12.59
N PRO A 166 -11.09 4.42 -12.30
CA PRO A 166 -10.63 4.57 -10.93
C PRO A 166 -11.46 5.65 -10.21
N LYS A 167 -11.92 5.34 -9.01
CA LYS A 167 -12.57 6.36 -8.17
C LYS A 167 -11.54 7.40 -7.74
N ILE A 168 -11.99 8.64 -7.61
CA ILE A 168 -11.16 9.73 -7.10
C ILE A 168 -11.26 9.73 -5.58
N PRO A 169 -10.12 9.70 -4.85
CA PRO A 169 -10.13 9.77 -3.40
C PRO A 169 -10.43 11.21 -2.94
N TYR A 170 -11.70 11.53 -2.79
CA TYR A 170 -12.10 12.81 -2.24
C TYR A 170 -11.68 12.92 -0.77
N ARG A 171 -11.51 14.15 -0.32
CA ARG A 171 -11.26 14.49 1.08
C ARG A 171 -12.38 15.40 1.57
N GLU A 172 -12.84 15.15 2.79
CA GLU A 172 -13.77 16.04 3.46
C GLU A 172 -12.98 17.01 4.35
N THR A 173 -13.54 18.19 4.55
CA THR A 173 -13.07 19.15 5.54
C THR A 173 -14.26 19.96 6.04
N ILE A 174 -14.05 20.68 7.14
CA ILE A 174 -15.05 21.57 7.68
C ILE A 174 -14.70 23.01 7.32
N THR A 175 -15.70 23.84 7.11
CA THR A 175 -15.53 25.24 6.68
C THR A 175 -15.88 26.24 7.77
N LYS A 176 -16.53 25.80 8.84
CA LYS A 176 -16.97 26.64 9.96
C LYS A 176 -16.80 25.88 11.27
N ALA A 177 -16.53 26.62 12.33
CA ALA A 177 -16.56 26.06 13.67
C ALA A 177 -17.98 25.61 14.04
N ALA A 178 -18.09 24.48 14.68
CA ALA A 178 -19.36 23.92 15.18
C ALA A 178 -19.14 23.30 16.56
N ARG A 179 -20.19 23.35 17.38
CA ARG A 179 -20.22 22.71 18.69
C ARG A 179 -21.24 21.58 18.68
N ALA A 180 -20.87 20.46 19.29
CA ALA A 180 -21.76 19.34 19.55
C ALA A 180 -21.48 18.76 20.93
N ASP A 181 -22.52 18.24 21.55
CA ASP A 181 -22.43 17.46 22.78
C ASP A 181 -23.18 16.15 22.60
N TYR A 182 -22.65 15.11 23.24
CA TYR A 182 -23.28 13.81 23.24
C TYR A 182 -23.21 13.17 24.60
N ARG A 183 -24.35 12.65 25.05
CA ARG A 183 -24.49 11.94 26.31
C ARG A 183 -24.94 10.51 26.05
N HIS A 184 -24.08 9.57 26.37
CA HIS A 184 -24.40 8.15 26.34
C HIS A 184 -24.87 7.70 27.72
N LYS A 185 -26.09 7.18 27.79
CA LYS A 185 -26.61 6.55 28.99
C LYS A 185 -27.35 5.28 28.59
N LYS A 186 -26.80 4.14 28.95
CA LYS A 186 -27.41 2.84 28.69
C LYS A 186 -27.44 2.02 29.98
N GLN A 187 -28.61 1.55 30.36
CA GLN A 187 -28.78 0.69 31.53
C GLN A 187 -29.66 -0.49 31.11
N SER A 188 -29.03 -1.66 30.98
CA SER A 188 -29.67 -2.91 30.61
C SER A 188 -29.30 -4.03 31.59
N GLY A 189 -29.61 -3.79 32.90
CA GLY A 189 -29.24 -4.72 33.99
C GLY A 189 -27.80 -4.54 34.46
N GLY A 190 -27.58 -4.45 35.78
CA GLY A 190 -26.25 -4.30 36.38
C GLY A 190 -25.68 -2.88 36.32
N ALA A 191 -24.35 -2.75 36.29
CA ALA A 191 -23.66 -1.47 36.21
C ALA A 191 -23.93 -0.81 34.84
N GLY A 192 -24.60 0.37 34.85
CA GLY A 192 -24.90 1.10 33.62
C GLY A 192 -23.66 1.71 32.95
N GLN A 193 -23.78 1.98 31.65
CA GLN A 193 -22.78 2.71 30.88
C GLN A 193 -23.15 4.20 30.86
N PHE A 194 -22.17 5.04 31.18
CA PHE A 194 -22.34 6.50 31.12
C PHE A 194 -21.09 7.14 30.55
N GLY A 195 -21.29 8.09 29.63
CA GLY A 195 -20.24 8.94 29.09
C GLY A 195 -20.87 10.21 28.50
N GLU A 196 -20.26 11.35 28.75
CA GLU A 196 -20.70 12.62 28.21
C GLU A 196 -19.49 13.40 27.71
N VAL A 197 -19.57 13.90 26.50
CA VAL A 197 -18.53 14.72 25.88
C VAL A 197 -19.11 15.95 25.23
N HIS A 198 -18.43 17.07 25.34
CA HIS A 198 -18.73 18.32 24.65
C HIS A 198 -17.55 18.64 23.75
N LEU A 199 -17.79 18.75 22.46
CA LEU A 199 -16.76 18.96 21.45
C LEU A 199 -17.04 20.26 20.69
N ILE A 200 -15.96 20.96 20.36
CA ILE A 200 -15.95 22.03 19.36
C ILE A 200 -15.02 21.57 18.27
N VAL A 201 -15.49 21.63 17.03
CA VAL A 201 -14.70 21.31 15.85
C VAL A 201 -14.58 22.54 14.97
N GLU A 202 -13.41 22.80 14.42
CA GLU A 202 -13.16 23.92 13.52
C GLU A 202 -12.16 23.57 12.42
N PRO A 203 -12.14 24.32 11.29
CA PRO A 203 -11.12 24.16 10.28
C PRO A 203 -9.74 24.42 10.88
N TYR A 204 -8.74 23.64 10.47
CA TYR A 204 -7.35 23.85 10.85
C TYR A 204 -6.51 24.26 9.66
N ALA A 205 -5.65 25.24 9.88
CA ALA A 205 -4.56 25.59 8.96
C ALA A 205 -3.25 25.65 9.74
N GLU A 206 -2.16 25.24 9.13
CA GLU A 206 -0.84 25.25 9.76
C GLU A 206 -0.43 26.67 10.19
N GLY A 207 0.09 26.79 11.40
CA GLY A 207 0.40 28.08 12.01
C GLY A 207 -0.79 28.82 12.63
N MET A 208 -1.99 28.23 12.62
CA MET A 208 -3.15 28.83 13.26
C MET A 208 -2.98 28.91 14.78
N PRO A 209 -3.21 30.11 15.41
CA PRO A 209 -3.06 30.24 16.86
C PRO A 209 -4.10 29.41 17.62
N ASP A 210 -3.77 29.09 18.86
CA ASP A 210 -4.68 28.36 19.72
C ASP A 210 -5.93 29.21 20.04
N PRO A 211 -7.12 28.61 20.07
CA PRO A 211 -8.37 29.33 20.30
C PRO A 211 -8.45 29.76 21.77
N THR A 212 -8.87 30.98 21.99
CA THR A 212 -9.10 31.51 23.35
C THR A 212 -10.58 31.57 23.69
N VAL A 213 -11.43 31.83 22.71
CA VAL A 213 -12.90 32.00 22.90
C VAL A 213 -13.61 31.51 21.65
N PHE A 214 -14.66 30.74 21.84
CA PHE A 214 -15.68 30.45 20.81
C PHE A 214 -17.03 31.09 21.16
N LYS A 215 -17.79 31.50 20.15
CA LYS A 215 -19.14 32.09 20.33
C LYS A 215 -20.13 31.23 19.53
N PHE A 216 -21.10 30.65 20.23
CA PHE A 216 -22.20 29.88 19.63
C PHE A 216 -23.53 30.28 20.27
N GLY A 217 -24.52 30.65 19.45
CA GLY A 217 -25.84 30.97 19.92
C GLY A 217 -25.89 32.10 20.98
N GLY A 218 -24.97 33.08 20.89
CA GLY A 218 -24.87 34.18 21.86
C GLY A 218 -24.13 33.83 23.17
N GLN A 219 -23.68 32.60 23.34
CA GLN A 219 -22.87 32.16 24.48
C GLN A 219 -21.38 32.17 24.13
N GLU A 220 -20.55 32.61 25.08
CA GLU A 220 -19.12 32.59 24.98
C GLU A 220 -18.54 31.36 25.70
N PHE A 221 -17.68 30.62 25.01
CA PHE A 221 -16.95 29.48 25.55
C PHE A 221 -15.46 29.81 25.57
N ARG A 222 -14.94 30.08 26.78
CA ARG A 222 -13.50 30.36 26.96
C ARG A 222 -12.73 29.07 27.03
N MET A 223 -11.70 29.00 26.23
CA MET A 223 -10.81 27.82 26.17
C MET A 223 -9.62 27.99 27.11
N ASN A 224 -9.37 26.97 27.91
CA ASN A 224 -8.17 26.84 28.72
C ASN A 224 -7.47 25.53 28.32
N ILE A 225 -6.68 25.60 27.27
CA ILE A 225 -6.03 24.44 26.65
C ILE A 225 -5.00 23.90 27.61
N LYS A 226 -5.13 22.64 28.00
CA LYS A 226 -4.23 21.92 28.89
C LYS A 226 -3.27 21.00 28.16
N SER A 227 -3.70 20.47 27.01
CA SER A 227 -2.81 19.73 26.11
C SER A 227 -3.22 19.95 24.67
N ARG A 228 -2.26 19.83 23.78
CA ARG A 228 -2.40 19.91 22.34
C ARG A 228 -1.59 18.78 21.72
N GLU A 229 -2.22 18.04 20.83
CA GLU A 229 -1.62 16.97 20.08
C GLU A 229 -1.86 17.20 18.58
N GLU A 230 -0.81 17.25 17.79
CA GLU A 230 -0.90 17.33 16.32
C GLU A 230 -0.59 15.97 15.72
N ILE A 231 -1.48 15.49 14.89
CA ILE A 231 -1.41 14.17 14.27
C ILE A 231 -1.38 14.36 12.77
N ASP A 232 -0.29 13.93 12.15
CA ASP A 232 -0.19 13.82 10.70
C ASP A 232 -1.00 12.62 10.23
N LEU A 233 -1.98 12.85 9.34
CA LEU A 233 -2.88 11.81 8.89
C LEU A 233 -2.24 11.03 7.73
N GLU A 234 -2.35 9.70 7.74
CA GLU A 234 -1.80 8.83 6.70
C GLU A 234 -2.31 9.19 5.30
N TRP A 235 -3.51 9.75 5.19
CA TRP A 235 -4.14 10.19 3.94
C TRP A 235 -3.91 11.67 3.62
N GLY A 236 -2.98 12.30 4.33
CA GLY A 236 -2.57 13.68 4.16
C GLY A 236 -3.42 14.69 4.95
N GLY A 237 -2.79 15.80 5.35
CA GLY A 237 -3.36 16.79 6.24
C GLY A 237 -3.17 16.45 7.71
N LYS A 238 -3.76 17.24 8.58
CA LYS A 238 -3.58 17.15 10.04
C LYS A 238 -4.89 17.05 10.80
N LEU A 239 -4.85 16.37 11.93
CA LEU A 239 -5.82 16.50 13.03
C LEU A 239 -5.10 17.16 14.20
N VAL A 240 -5.67 18.24 14.74
CA VAL A 240 -5.20 18.85 15.98
C VAL A 240 -6.22 18.57 17.07
N PHE A 241 -5.81 17.78 18.05
CA PHE A 241 -6.64 17.44 19.19
C PHE A 241 -6.20 18.24 20.42
N MET A 242 -7.15 18.96 21.01
CA MET A 242 -6.90 19.79 22.19
C MET A 242 -7.89 19.41 23.28
N HIS A 243 -7.44 19.37 24.53
CA HIS A 243 -8.39 19.25 25.60
C HIS A 243 -8.36 20.45 26.54
N SER A 244 -9.56 20.94 26.87
CA SER A 244 -9.80 22.10 27.72
C SER A 244 -10.70 21.72 28.92
N VAL A 245 -10.60 20.49 29.41
CA VAL A 245 -11.42 19.98 30.51
C VAL A 245 -11.04 20.63 31.83
N VAL A 246 -12.02 21.23 32.53
CA VAL A 246 -11.84 21.91 33.79
C VAL A 246 -12.41 21.05 34.94
N GLY A 247 -11.77 21.12 36.11
CA GLY A 247 -12.28 20.50 37.34
C GLY A 247 -12.27 18.97 37.38
N GLY A 248 -11.54 18.31 36.46
CA GLY A 248 -11.47 16.84 36.43
C GLY A 248 -12.77 16.18 35.99
N ALA A 249 -13.63 16.90 35.24
CA ALA A 249 -14.90 16.38 34.76
C ALA A 249 -14.76 15.13 33.86
N ILE A 250 -13.63 15.02 33.15
CA ILE A 250 -13.22 13.81 32.41
C ILE A 250 -11.83 13.44 32.91
N ASP A 251 -11.65 12.20 33.37
CA ASP A 251 -10.34 11.66 33.74
C ASP A 251 -9.45 11.55 32.49
N THR A 252 -8.21 11.99 32.60
CA THR A 252 -7.24 12.02 31.48
C THR A 252 -6.99 10.64 30.87
N ARG A 253 -7.20 9.56 31.59
CA ARG A 253 -7.13 8.18 31.07
C ARG A 253 -8.11 7.89 29.95
N PHE A 254 -9.19 8.68 29.82
CA PHE A 254 -10.19 8.53 28.75
C PHE A 254 -9.87 9.35 27.49
N MET A 255 -8.89 10.26 27.53
CA MET A 255 -8.51 11.07 26.35
C MET A 255 -8.11 10.22 25.13
N PRO A 256 -7.32 9.13 25.26
CA PRO A 256 -7.03 8.26 24.14
C PRO A 256 -8.27 7.61 23.51
N ALA A 257 -9.28 7.29 24.32
CA ALA A 257 -10.53 6.70 23.82
C ALA A 257 -11.36 7.75 23.04
N ILE A 258 -11.39 9.01 23.50
CA ILE A 258 -12.05 10.12 22.79
C ILE A 258 -11.32 10.38 21.47
N LEU A 259 -9.99 10.48 21.50
CA LEU A 259 -9.20 10.68 20.29
C LEU A 259 -9.41 9.54 19.28
N LYS A 260 -9.45 8.29 19.74
CA LYS A 260 -9.77 7.14 18.88
C LYS A 260 -11.13 7.31 18.19
N GLY A 261 -12.16 7.72 18.91
CA GLY A 261 -13.49 7.98 18.34
C GLY A 261 -13.49 9.12 17.32
N VAL A 262 -12.68 10.18 17.55
CA VAL A 262 -12.46 11.26 16.57
C VAL A 262 -11.77 10.71 15.34
N MET A 263 -10.70 9.91 15.47
CA MET A 263 -9.97 9.30 14.35
C MET A 263 -10.88 8.39 13.52
N GLU A 264 -11.68 7.53 14.14
CA GLU A 264 -12.66 6.68 13.45
C GLU A 264 -13.64 7.53 12.62
N ARG A 265 -14.02 8.71 13.13
CA ARG A 265 -14.91 9.62 12.41
C ARG A 265 -14.18 10.39 11.31
N MET A 266 -12.89 10.65 11.46
CA MET A 266 -12.03 11.22 10.41
C MET A 266 -11.83 10.25 9.24
N GLU A 267 -11.80 8.94 9.50
CA GLU A 267 -11.74 7.90 8.47
C GLU A 267 -13.05 7.72 7.70
N GLN A 268 -14.17 8.14 8.29
CA GLN A 268 -15.51 8.06 7.68
C GLN A 268 -16.22 9.40 7.79
N GLY A 269 -15.86 10.32 6.91
CA GLY A 269 -16.44 11.65 6.85
C GLY A 269 -17.98 11.63 6.74
N PRO A 270 -18.66 12.63 7.31
CA PRO A 270 -20.12 12.62 7.44
C PRO A 270 -20.89 12.85 6.14
N LEU A 271 -20.26 13.39 5.08
CA LEU A 271 -20.94 13.73 3.83
C LEU A 271 -20.95 12.57 2.84
N THR A 272 -19.79 12.06 2.52
CA THR A 272 -19.59 11.05 1.47
C THR A 272 -18.94 9.78 1.98
N GLY A 273 -18.54 9.76 3.27
CA GLY A 273 -17.72 8.69 3.85
C GLY A 273 -16.25 8.76 3.43
N SER A 274 -15.83 9.86 2.81
CA SER A 274 -14.42 10.07 2.45
C SER A 274 -13.62 10.50 3.68
N TYR A 275 -12.32 10.26 3.66
CA TYR A 275 -11.43 10.67 4.75
C TYR A 275 -11.44 12.18 4.96
N ALA A 276 -11.61 12.60 6.20
CA ALA A 276 -11.57 14.02 6.59
C ALA A 276 -10.15 14.46 6.93
N ARG A 277 -9.83 15.73 6.73
CA ARG A 277 -8.52 16.32 6.99
C ARG A 277 -8.61 17.78 7.45
N ASP A 278 -7.53 18.25 8.02
CA ASP A 278 -7.36 19.64 8.43
C ASP A 278 -8.48 20.10 9.35
N VAL A 279 -8.61 19.37 10.45
CA VAL A 279 -9.64 19.59 11.49
C VAL A 279 -8.94 19.79 12.83
N ARG A 280 -9.45 20.76 13.61
CA ARG A 280 -9.10 20.95 15.02
C ARG A 280 -10.32 20.64 15.90
N VAL A 281 -10.08 19.82 16.95
CA VAL A 281 -11.10 19.34 17.88
C VAL A 281 -10.68 19.65 19.30
#